data_13412231681c2d659e547d0f8d8171b3
#
_entry.id   13412231681c2d659e547d0f8d8171b3
#
_cell.length_a   1.000
_cell.length_b   1.000
_cell.length_c   1.000
_cell.angle_alpha   90.00
_cell.angle_beta   90.00
_cell.angle_gamma   90.00
#
_symmetry.space_group_name_H-M   'P 1'
#
loop_
_entity.id
_entity.type
_entity.pdbx_description
1 polymer ?
#
loop_
_entity_poly.entity_id
_entity_poly.type
_entity_poly.pdbx_seq_one_letter_code
_entity_poly.pdbx_strand_id
1 'polypeptide(L)'
;MPSLQSKFPAMEVDSQEQLQRKQSTYLSLDENFEIQKEVYRGQQYSQIYFARLHMMRTLLYSLVPNWKSHLPVCTVLELEEGKECIIVGTLYKHMKLKPCILDEYSKERSVAPLIKPHNFMHQDDYLVLEDESGRVKLGGTKLSPSVYVTGVVVALHGKETSAGAFFVEDVLEAGLPPQIERPLESREDKYVVFVSGLSIGSSSSNPLQFQLLVDHITGHLGDEEEQGLAAEIVHLVIVGNSVEISRGLLNGQNLVSKDQSRLSEPFKELDILLTQVFSSHHCDDQHFKIAASLPLDIMPGSSDPANFALPQQPLNRCLFPGSATYNTFRSCTNPHCFELDSIRFLGTSGQNLDDLTKYSEAKDKLDFLERTLRWRHLAPTAPNTLGCYPFTDRDPFLIDSCPDVYFVGNQEKYETRLLKGLEGQLVRLICIPRFCETGVAVVVSVFHLPG
;
A
#
# COMPACT_ATOMS: atom_id res chain seq x y z
N MET A 1 31.99 -42.91 -66.47
CA MET A 1 32.11 -42.63 -65.02
C MET A 1 30.89 -41.85 -64.59
N PRO A 2 29.98 -42.43 -63.81
CA PRO A 2 28.80 -41.71 -63.31
C PRO A 2 29.11 -41.00 -61.97
N SER A 3 28.72 -39.76 -61.89
CA SER A 3 28.85 -38.90 -60.70
C SER A 3 27.91 -39.33 -59.59
N LEU A 4 28.44 -39.62 -58.40
CA LEU A 4 27.70 -39.82 -57.13
C LEU A 4 27.28 -38.47 -56.62
N GLN A 5 25.97 -38.12 -56.74
CA GLN A 5 25.34 -37.12 -55.99
C GLN A 5 24.87 -37.72 -54.66
N SER A 6 25.54 -37.38 -53.55
CA SER A 6 25.07 -37.66 -52.19
C SER A 6 23.91 -36.74 -51.85
N LYS A 7 22.68 -37.29 -51.78
CA LYS A 7 21.55 -36.63 -51.17
C LYS A 7 21.73 -36.70 -49.66
N PHE A 8 22.07 -35.58 -49.03
CA PHE A 8 21.82 -35.39 -47.60
C PHE A 8 20.35 -35.09 -47.43
N PRO A 9 19.64 -35.73 -46.49
CA PRO A 9 18.30 -35.34 -46.16
C PRO A 9 18.35 -33.93 -45.53
N ALA A 10 17.51 -33.03 -46.01
CA ALA A 10 17.28 -31.76 -45.35
C ALA A 10 16.78 -32.05 -43.92
N MET A 11 17.51 -31.58 -42.90
CA MET A 11 16.98 -31.52 -41.57
C MET A 11 15.75 -30.62 -41.62
N GLU A 12 14.59 -31.19 -41.31
CA GLU A 12 13.42 -30.41 -41.00
C GLU A 12 13.78 -29.57 -39.77
N VAL A 13 13.90 -28.26 -39.99
CA VAL A 13 13.99 -27.29 -38.91
C VAL A 13 12.59 -27.28 -38.28
N ASP A 14 12.47 -27.96 -37.15
CA ASP A 14 11.30 -27.91 -36.30
C ASP A 14 11.09 -26.44 -35.96
N SER A 15 10.06 -25.83 -36.52
CA SER A 15 9.67 -24.46 -36.20
C SER A 15 9.11 -24.46 -34.77
N GLN A 16 9.98 -24.35 -33.79
CA GLN A 16 9.57 -24.18 -32.40
C GLN A 16 8.71 -22.92 -32.30
N GLU A 17 7.43 -23.12 -31.99
CA GLU A 17 6.51 -22.00 -31.72
C GLU A 17 7.07 -21.18 -30.57
N GLN A 18 7.38 -19.91 -30.80
CA GLN A 18 7.77 -18.96 -29.77
C GLN A 18 6.56 -18.72 -28.87
N LEU A 19 6.69 -19.03 -27.59
CA LEU A 19 5.71 -18.67 -26.58
C LEU A 19 5.56 -17.15 -26.52
N GLN A 20 4.35 -16.65 -26.77
CA GLN A 20 4.03 -15.23 -26.61
C GLN A 20 3.54 -14.97 -25.19
N ARG A 21 4.10 -13.93 -24.55
CA ARG A 21 3.59 -13.46 -23.24
C ARG A 21 2.16 -12.94 -23.40
N LYS A 22 1.27 -13.36 -22.51
CA LYS A 22 -0.07 -12.79 -22.40
C LYS A 22 0.02 -11.31 -22.08
N GLN A 23 -0.96 -10.54 -22.53
CA GLN A 23 -1.03 -9.10 -22.29
C GLN A 23 -2.30 -8.75 -21.55
N SER A 24 -2.27 -7.67 -20.77
CA SER A 24 -3.42 -7.11 -20.07
C SER A 24 -3.58 -5.63 -20.42
N THR A 25 -4.82 -5.17 -20.40
CA THR A 25 -5.11 -3.73 -20.41
C THR A 25 -4.76 -3.14 -19.06
N TYR A 26 -4.07 -2.01 -19.06
CA TYR A 26 -3.63 -1.33 -17.84
C TYR A 26 -4.20 0.08 -17.78
N LEU A 27 -4.76 0.45 -16.61
CA LEU A 27 -5.21 1.79 -16.32
C LEU A 27 -4.63 2.23 -14.97
N SER A 28 -3.85 3.31 -14.94
CA SER A 28 -3.43 3.94 -13.68
C SER A 28 -4.57 4.74 -13.08
N LEU A 29 -4.73 4.67 -11.76
CA LEU A 29 -5.69 5.43 -10.96
C LEU A 29 -4.99 6.27 -9.88
N ASP A 30 -3.71 6.60 -10.08
CA ASP A 30 -2.87 7.30 -9.11
C ASP A 30 -3.14 8.82 -9.03
N GLU A 31 -3.95 9.39 -9.92
CA GLU A 31 -4.20 10.83 -9.99
C GLU A 31 -4.59 11.46 -8.63
N ASN A 32 -5.33 10.72 -7.80
CA ASN A 32 -5.72 11.18 -6.47
C ASN A 32 -4.53 11.33 -5.51
N PHE A 33 -3.45 10.57 -5.73
CA PHE A 33 -2.25 10.56 -4.90
C PHE A 33 -1.17 11.50 -5.41
N GLU A 34 -1.32 12.05 -6.62
CA GLU A 34 -0.37 13.00 -7.16
C GLU A 34 -0.50 14.37 -6.47
N ILE A 35 0.64 14.90 -6.04
CA ILE A 35 0.74 16.24 -5.49
C ILE A 35 0.95 17.21 -6.65
N GLN A 36 -0.04 18.06 -6.88
CA GLN A 36 0.06 19.10 -7.89
C GLN A 36 1.12 20.13 -7.48
N LYS A 37 1.86 20.66 -8.44
CA LYS A 37 2.86 21.71 -8.19
C LYS A 37 2.16 23.04 -7.89
N GLU A 38 1.56 23.14 -6.73
CA GLU A 38 0.96 24.38 -6.24
C GLU A 38 1.97 25.19 -5.43
N VAL A 39 1.85 26.50 -5.53
CA VAL A 39 2.61 27.41 -4.68
C VAL A 39 2.08 27.28 -3.25
N TYR A 40 2.97 27.09 -2.28
CA TYR A 40 2.60 27.08 -0.86
C TYR A 40 1.88 28.38 -0.49
N ARG A 41 0.64 28.25 0.00
CA ARG A 41 -0.24 29.36 0.38
C ARG A 41 -0.62 29.33 1.86
N GLY A 42 0.21 28.70 2.69
CA GLY A 42 -0.04 28.56 4.11
C GLY A 42 -0.99 27.39 4.46
N GLN A 43 -0.93 26.30 3.67
CA GLN A 43 -1.69 25.07 3.97
C GLN A 43 -1.40 24.57 5.38
N GLN A 44 -2.46 24.18 6.09
CA GLN A 44 -2.39 23.67 7.46
C GLN A 44 -2.86 22.22 7.51
N TYR A 45 -2.24 21.42 8.37
CA TYR A 45 -2.64 20.04 8.58
C TYR A 45 -4.07 19.86 9.12
N SER A 46 -4.65 20.88 9.72
CA SER A 46 -6.06 20.87 10.15
C SER A 46 -7.03 20.75 8.97
N GLN A 47 -6.67 21.26 7.79
CA GLN A 47 -7.55 21.28 6.62
C GLN A 47 -7.89 19.87 6.13
N ILE A 48 -6.93 18.94 6.14
CA ILE A 48 -7.20 17.55 5.75
C ILE A 48 -8.17 16.86 6.72
N TYR A 49 -8.13 17.18 8.02
CA TYR A 49 -9.12 16.68 8.98
C TYR A 49 -10.53 17.20 8.68
N PHE A 50 -10.68 18.47 8.34
CA PHE A 50 -11.96 19.02 7.95
C PHE A 50 -12.49 18.41 6.66
N ALA A 51 -11.65 18.26 5.66
CA ALA A 51 -12.02 17.60 4.39
C ALA A 51 -12.49 16.17 4.64
N ARG A 52 -11.72 15.38 5.41
CA ARG A 52 -12.07 14.02 5.83
C ARG A 52 -13.41 13.97 6.55
N LEU A 53 -13.57 14.79 7.61
CA LEU A 53 -14.80 14.82 8.38
C LEU A 53 -15.99 15.16 7.52
N HIS A 54 -15.88 16.16 6.64
CA HIS A 54 -16.97 16.58 5.75
C HIS A 54 -17.40 15.46 4.80
N MET A 55 -16.45 14.81 4.12
CA MET A 55 -16.74 13.73 3.18
C MET A 55 -17.33 12.52 3.90
N MET A 56 -16.71 12.08 5.00
CA MET A 56 -17.15 10.91 5.76
C MET A 56 -18.49 11.15 6.45
N ARG A 57 -18.75 12.36 6.95
CA ARG A 57 -20.04 12.71 7.56
C ARG A 57 -21.18 12.62 6.56
N THR A 58 -20.99 13.11 5.35
CA THR A 58 -21.99 13.00 4.27
C THR A 58 -22.34 11.52 4.01
N LEU A 59 -21.34 10.66 3.95
CA LEU A 59 -21.54 9.22 3.82
C LEU A 59 -22.29 8.62 5.02
N LEU A 60 -21.82 8.88 6.24
CA LEU A 60 -22.44 8.32 7.45
C LEU A 60 -23.88 8.78 7.63
N TYR A 61 -24.20 10.05 7.33
CA TYR A 61 -25.56 10.56 7.36
C TYR A 61 -26.48 9.82 6.39
N SER A 62 -25.98 9.37 5.24
CA SER A 62 -26.76 8.55 4.30
C SER A 62 -27.06 7.13 4.84
N LEU A 63 -26.23 6.62 5.76
CA LEU A 63 -26.37 5.31 6.36
C LEU A 63 -27.23 5.31 7.63
N VAL A 64 -27.29 6.43 8.36
CA VAL A 64 -28.04 6.58 9.62
C VAL A 64 -29.51 6.16 9.52
N PRO A 65 -30.29 6.53 8.47
CA PRO A 65 -31.70 6.14 8.36
C PRO A 65 -31.92 4.62 8.36
N ASN A 66 -30.97 3.87 7.80
CA ASN A 66 -31.05 2.41 7.78
C ASN A 66 -30.58 1.77 9.09
N TRP A 67 -29.82 2.51 9.89
CA TRP A 67 -29.31 2.03 11.17
C TRP A 67 -30.22 2.38 12.36
N LYS A 68 -30.60 3.65 12.52
CA LYS A 68 -31.41 4.15 13.65
C LYS A 68 -32.31 5.31 13.19
N SER A 69 -33.32 5.01 12.40
CA SER A 69 -34.20 6.02 11.75
C SER A 69 -34.98 6.94 12.69
N HIS A 70 -35.15 6.55 13.97
CA HIS A 70 -35.99 7.24 14.95
C HIS A 70 -35.22 8.21 15.86
N LEU A 71 -33.88 8.21 15.78
CA LEU A 71 -33.03 9.03 16.65
C LEU A 71 -32.59 10.32 15.95
N PRO A 72 -32.53 11.44 16.67
CA PRO A 72 -31.99 12.67 16.12
C PRO A 72 -30.46 12.57 15.94
N VAL A 73 -29.96 13.22 14.92
CA VAL A 73 -28.52 13.45 14.76
C VAL A 73 -28.21 14.84 15.30
N CYS A 74 -27.28 14.90 16.27
CA CYS A 74 -26.92 16.13 17.00
C CYS A 74 -25.40 16.39 16.80
N THR A 75 -24.99 17.63 16.97
CA THR A 75 -23.60 18.03 17.17
C THR A 75 -23.20 17.86 18.64
N VAL A 76 -21.89 17.89 18.93
CA VAL A 76 -21.41 17.81 20.33
C VAL A 76 -21.94 18.95 21.19
N LEU A 77 -22.12 20.14 20.62
CA LEU A 77 -22.64 21.30 21.34
C LEU A 77 -24.15 21.18 21.69
N GLU A 78 -24.91 20.40 20.92
CA GLU A 78 -26.35 20.19 21.08
C GLU A 78 -26.70 19.03 22.02
N LEU A 79 -25.69 18.39 22.63
CA LEU A 79 -25.91 17.29 23.57
C LEU A 79 -26.71 17.78 24.80
N GLU A 80 -27.68 16.97 25.19
CA GLU A 80 -28.48 17.18 26.40
C GLU A 80 -28.40 15.93 27.28
N GLU A 81 -28.16 16.14 28.59
CA GLU A 81 -28.05 15.07 29.59
C GLU A 81 -29.22 14.08 29.50
N GLY A 82 -28.89 12.80 29.39
CA GLY A 82 -29.85 11.70 29.40
C GLY A 82 -30.68 11.52 28.13
N LYS A 83 -30.59 12.43 27.12
CA LYS A 83 -31.26 12.26 25.82
C LYS A 83 -30.46 11.39 24.89
N GLU A 84 -31.12 10.40 24.30
CA GLU A 84 -30.51 9.56 23.27
C GLU A 84 -30.41 10.29 21.92
N CYS A 85 -29.25 10.24 21.32
CA CYS A 85 -29.01 10.85 20.02
C CYS A 85 -27.87 10.14 19.27
N ILE A 86 -27.66 10.55 18.02
CA ILE A 86 -26.53 10.13 17.19
C ILE A 86 -25.60 11.32 17.02
N ILE A 87 -24.30 11.12 17.26
CA ILE A 87 -23.26 12.10 16.96
C ILE A 87 -22.29 11.52 15.91
N VAL A 88 -21.81 12.38 15.01
CA VAL A 88 -20.84 11.99 13.96
C VAL A 88 -19.60 12.85 14.07
N GLY A 89 -18.45 12.23 14.19
CA GLY A 89 -17.22 12.97 14.33
C GLY A 89 -15.97 12.12 14.15
N THR A 90 -14.83 12.77 14.26
CA THR A 90 -13.51 12.16 14.20
C THR A 90 -13.11 11.68 15.59
N LEU A 91 -12.67 10.44 15.68
CA LEU A 91 -12.10 9.91 16.91
C LEU A 91 -10.71 10.49 17.15
N TYR A 92 -10.50 10.98 18.37
CA TYR A 92 -9.19 11.32 18.91
C TYR A 92 -8.87 10.40 20.08
N LYS A 93 -7.74 9.70 19.99
CA LYS A 93 -7.27 8.80 21.04
C LYS A 93 -6.26 9.50 21.92
N HIS A 94 -6.60 9.65 23.19
CA HIS A 94 -5.68 10.14 24.20
C HIS A 94 -4.82 8.99 24.68
N MET A 95 -3.51 9.06 24.47
CA MET A 95 -2.55 8.00 24.75
C MET A 95 -1.48 8.50 25.73
N LYS A 96 -1.30 7.75 26.83
CA LYS A 96 -0.35 8.06 27.88
C LYS A 96 1.11 7.90 27.44
N LEU A 97 1.37 6.90 26.57
CA LEU A 97 2.71 6.58 26.11
C LEU A 97 3.07 7.19 24.74
N LYS A 98 2.16 8.01 24.16
CA LYS A 98 2.42 8.64 22.88
C LYS A 98 3.69 9.51 22.96
N PRO A 99 4.65 9.36 22.03
CA PRO A 99 5.85 10.19 22.00
C PRO A 99 5.50 11.67 21.93
N CYS A 100 6.07 12.46 22.81
CA CYS A 100 5.97 13.92 22.80
C CYS A 100 7.32 14.50 22.38
N ILE A 101 7.30 15.43 21.43
CA ILE A 101 8.51 16.09 20.93
C ILE A 101 9.28 16.78 22.09
N LEU A 102 8.55 17.41 23.04
CA LEU A 102 9.18 18.06 24.20
C LEU A 102 9.87 17.04 25.11
N ASP A 103 9.31 15.86 25.27
CA ASP A 103 9.92 14.77 26.05
C ASP A 103 11.16 14.20 25.33
N GLU A 104 11.16 14.12 24.03
CA GLU A 104 12.33 13.69 23.25
C GLU A 104 13.49 14.68 23.40
N TYR A 105 13.25 15.99 23.28
CA TYR A 105 14.26 17.02 23.52
C TYR A 105 14.78 17.05 24.97
N SER A 106 13.94 16.80 25.94
CA SER A 106 14.37 16.76 27.36
C SER A 106 15.21 15.51 27.66
N LYS A 107 14.95 14.40 26.95
CA LYS A 107 15.63 13.11 27.12
C LYS A 107 16.97 13.02 26.35
N GLU A 108 17.18 13.80 25.30
CA GLU A 108 18.48 13.89 24.62
C GLU A 108 19.63 14.33 25.57
N ARG A 109 19.29 14.95 26.71
CA ARG A 109 20.24 15.29 27.78
C ARG A 109 20.53 14.15 28.75
N SER A 110 19.83 13.02 28.66
CA SER A 110 20.05 11.86 29.52
C SER A 110 20.88 10.79 28.81
N VAL A 111 21.92 10.28 29.48
CA VAL A 111 22.93 9.34 28.93
C VAL A 111 22.39 7.92 28.74
N ALA A 112 21.15 7.62 29.07
CA ALA A 112 20.58 6.28 28.95
C ALA A 112 19.92 6.07 27.58
N PRO A 113 20.26 4.98 26.84
CA PRO A 113 19.59 4.63 25.59
C PRO A 113 18.12 4.29 25.90
N LEU A 114 17.20 5.07 25.33
CA LEU A 114 15.78 4.83 25.45
C LEU A 114 15.38 3.68 24.50
N ILE A 115 15.02 2.54 25.07
CA ILE A 115 14.33 1.48 24.33
C ILE A 115 12.94 2.04 24.01
N LYS A 116 12.71 2.42 22.74
CA LYS A 116 11.38 2.83 22.28
C LYS A 116 10.49 1.58 22.28
N PRO A 117 9.32 1.60 22.93
CA PRO A 117 8.40 0.48 22.87
C PRO A 117 7.91 0.27 21.42
N HIS A 118 7.70 -0.99 21.03
CA HIS A 118 7.13 -1.31 19.71
C HIS A 118 5.67 -0.88 19.57
N ASN A 119 4.97 -0.76 20.69
CA ASN A 119 3.58 -0.32 20.78
C ASN A 119 3.42 0.68 21.91
N PHE A 120 2.64 1.74 21.68
CA PHE A 120 2.42 2.84 22.63
C PHE A 120 1.09 2.72 23.38
N MET A 121 0.44 1.56 23.34
CA MET A 121 -0.82 1.31 24.03
C MET A 121 -0.66 1.26 25.54
N HIS A 122 -1.65 1.80 26.25
CA HIS A 122 -1.73 1.77 27.71
C HIS A 122 -3.18 1.55 28.16
N GLN A 123 -3.36 0.89 29.30
CA GLN A 123 -4.71 0.59 29.85
C GLN A 123 -5.54 1.86 30.19
N ASP A 124 -4.88 3.00 30.42
CA ASP A 124 -5.53 4.28 30.71
C ASP A 124 -5.85 5.08 29.43
N ASP A 125 -5.60 4.53 28.24
CA ASP A 125 -5.94 5.21 27.00
C ASP A 125 -7.46 5.32 26.86
N TYR A 126 -7.91 6.45 26.33
CA TYR A 126 -9.34 6.68 26.12
C TYR A 126 -9.61 7.43 24.82
N LEU A 127 -10.85 7.35 24.36
CA LEU A 127 -11.30 7.99 23.12
C LEU A 127 -12.11 9.25 23.42
N VAL A 128 -11.99 10.21 22.53
CA VAL A 128 -12.74 11.46 22.47
C VAL A 128 -13.31 11.56 21.06
N LEU A 129 -14.55 11.98 20.90
CA LEU A 129 -15.09 12.36 19.59
C LEU A 129 -15.01 13.87 19.43
N GLU A 130 -14.59 14.30 18.27
CA GLU A 130 -14.44 15.70 17.86
C GLU A 130 -15.24 15.96 16.58
N ASP A 131 -16.09 16.96 16.61
CA ASP A 131 -16.76 17.54 15.45
C ASP A 131 -16.38 19.04 15.31
N GLU A 132 -17.01 19.76 14.40
CA GLU A 132 -16.77 21.20 14.24
C GLU A 132 -17.25 22.04 15.43
N SER A 133 -18.14 21.53 16.27
CA SER A 133 -18.72 22.26 17.39
C SER A 133 -17.96 22.08 18.69
N GLY A 134 -17.30 20.92 18.88
CA GLY A 134 -16.61 20.64 20.13
C GLY A 134 -16.03 19.24 20.25
N ARG A 135 -15.71 18.88 21.49
CA ARG A 135 -15.14 17.58 21.85
C ARG A 135 -15.91 16.98 23.03
N VAL A 136 -16.17 15.70 22.99
CA VAL A 136 -16.79 14.95 24.08
C VAL A 136 -16.01 13.68 24.38
N LYS A 137 -15.76 13.41 25.67
CA LYS A 137 -15.13 12.16 26.12
C LYS A 137 -16.11 11.01 25.95
N LEU A 138 -15.63 9.89 25.39
CA LEU A 138 -16.43 8.70 25.17
C LEU A 138 -16.33 7.73 26.35
N GLY A 139 -17.47 7.17 26.73
CA GLY A 139 -17.60 6.11 27.72
C GLY A 139 -18.32 4.89 27.15
N GLY A 140 -18.38 3.80 27.91
CA GLY A 140 -19.00 2.54 27.48
C GLY A 140 -17.97 1.51 27.00
N THR A 141 -18.45 0.35 26.59
CA THR A 141 -17.60 -0.81 26.21
C THR A 141 -17.63 -1.12 24.71
N LYS A 142 -18.43 -0.39 23.94
CA LYS A 142 -18.61 -0.65 22.49
C LYS A 142 -17.45 -0.15 21.64
N LEU A 143 -16.78 0.92 22.08
CA LEU A 143 -15.58 1.46 21.45
C LEU A 143 -14.35 1.11 22.28
N SER A 144 -13.52 0.21 21.77
CA SER A 144 -12.27 -0.15 22.45
C SER A 144 -11.13 0.76 22.01
N PRO A 145 -10.44 1.45 22.95
CA PRO A 145 -9.21 2.18 22.62
C PRO A 145 -8.11 1.31 22.02
N SER A 146 -8.14 -0.03 22.24
CA SER A 146 -7.16 -0.93 21.62
C SER A 146 -7.39 -1.14 20.12
N VAL A 147 -8.60 -0.90 19.62
CA VAL A 147 -8.98 -1.08 18.22
C VAL A 147 -8.89 0.22 17.43
N TYR A 148 -9.50 1.28 17.96
CA TYR A 148 -9.63 2.56 17.25
C TYR A 148 -8.41 3.45 17.44
N VAL A 149 -8.11 4.22 16.39
CA VAL A 149 -7.01 5.19 16.35
C VAL A 149 -7.53 6.60 16.07
N THR A 150 -6.70 7.59 16.33
CA THR A 150 -6.99 8.98 15.95
C THR A 150 -7.18 9.09 14.44
N GLY A 151 -8.23 9.84 14.04
CA GLY A 151 -8.50 10.15 12.64
C GLY A 151 -9.58 9.28 11.99
N VAL A 152 -10.05 8.24 12.66
CA VAL A 152 -11.21 7.45 12.20
C VAL A 152 -12.49 8.26 12.40
N VAL A 153 -13.36 8.32 11.39
CA VAL A 153 -14.67 8.99 11.48
C VAL A 153 -15.75 7.94 11.64
N VAL A 154 -16.61 8.14 12.65
CA VAL A 154 -17.70 7.21 13.00
C VAL A 154 -18.98 7.96 13.36
N ALA A 155 -20.13 7.27 13.28
CA ALA A 155 -21.35 7.70 13.91
C ALA A 155 -21.58 6.88 15.19
N LEU A 156 -21.92 7.55 16.29
CA LEU A 156 -22.11 6.94 17.61
C LEU A 156 -23.53 7.19 18.09
N HIS A 157 -24.23 6.14 18.48
CA HIS A 157 -25.48 6.21 19.20
C HIS A 157 -25.20 6.12 20.70
N GLY A 158 -25.84 6.96 21.45
CA GLY A 158 -25.73 6.99 22.91
C GLY A 158 -26.39 8.22 23.54
N LYS A 159 -25.96 8.57 24.74
CA LYS A 159 -26.46 9.72 25.50
C LYS A 159 -25.35 10.36 26.33
N GLU A 160 -25.49 11.65 26.59
CA GLU A 160 -24.64 12.35 27.52
C GLU A 160 -24.97 11.94 28.96
N THR A 161 -23.94 11.74 29.76
CA THR A 161 -24.03 11.44 31.19
C THR A 161 -23.93 12.71 32.01
N SER A 162 -24.38 12.68 33.27
CA SER A 162 -24.22 13.78 34.22
C SER A 162 -22.77 14.22 34.48
N ALA A 163 -21.81 13.41 34.09
CA ALA A 163 -20.39 13.73 34.16
C ALA A 163 -19.85 14.44 32.88
N GLY A 164 -20.73 14.78 31.91
CA GLY A 164 -20.32 15.41 30.64
C GLY A 164 -19.58 14.48 29.69
N ALA A 165 -19.74 13.18 29.83
CA ALA A 165 -19.19 12.18 28.91
C ALA A 165 -20.33 11.56 28.09
N PHE A 166 -20.06 11.23 26.82
CA PHE A 166 -21.02 10.53 25.98
C PHE A 166 -20.88 9.01 26.15
N PHE A 167 -21.92 8.37 26.68
CA PHE A 167 -21.97 6.95 26.87
C PHE A 167 -22.42 6.28 25.57
N VAL A 168 -21.48 5.52 24.93
CA VAL A 168 -21.70 4.87 23.62
C VAL A 168 -22.44 3.54 23.83
N GLU A 169 -23.61 3.44 23.23
CA GLU A 169 -24.44 2.23 23.21
C GLU A 169 -24.25 1.42 21.91
N ASP A 170 -24.00 2.10 20.78
CA ASP A 170 -23.81 1.46 19.49
C ASP A 170 -22.89 2.32 18.57
N VAL A 171 -22.29 1.68 17.57
CA VAL A 171 -21.30 2.29 16.65
C VAL A 171 -21.66 1.95 15.20
N LEU A 172 -21.66 2.95 14.34
CA LEU A 172 -21.77 2.79 12.90
C LEU A 172 -20.45 3.21 12.25
N GLU A 173 -19.77 2.25 11.64
CA GLU A 173 -18.64 2.48 10.74
C GLU A 173 -19.15 2.67 9.31
N ALA A 174 -18.31 3.28 8.44
CA ALA A 174 -18.67 3.49 7.05
C ALA A 174 -18.90 2.16 6.26
N GLY A 175 -18.30 1.07 6.74
CA GLY A 175 -18.39 -0.23 6.08
C GLY A 175 -17.56 -0.29 4.79
N LEU A 176 -17.61 -1.43 4.09
CA LEU A 176 -16.89 -1.56 2.82
C LEU A 176 -17.50 -0.61 1.77
N PRO A 177 -16.67 0.02 0.93
CA PRO A 177 -17.19 0.80 -0.18
C PRO A 177 -17.90 -0.08 -1.23
N PRO A 178 -18.72 0.50 -2.11
CA PRO A 178 -19.31 -0.25 -3.20
C PRO A 178 -18.22 -0.79 -4.13
N GLN A 179 -18.41 -1.99 -4.63
CA GLN A 179 -17.52 -2.63 -5.60
C GLN A 179 -18.11 -2.49 -7.00
N ILE A 180 -17.28 -2.16 -7.97
CA ILE A 180 -17.72 -2.10 -9.38
C ILE A 180 -17.92 -3.52 -9.87
N GLU A 181 -19.08 -3.78 -10.48
CA GLU A 181 -19.37 -5.06 -11.11
C GLU A 181 -18.41 -5.34 -12.25
N ARG A 182 -17.85 -6.54 -12.25
CA ARG A 182 -16.91 -6.97 -13.30
C ARG A 182 -17.65 -7.49 -14.51
N PRO A 183 -17.22 -7.15 -15.73
CA PRO A 183 -17.66 -7.87 -16.90
C PRO A 183 -17.21 -9.32 -16.81
N LEU A 184 -18.09 -10.25 -17.17
CA LEU A 184 -17.79 -11.69 -17.22
C LEU A 184 -16.89 -12.06 -18.43
N GLU A 185 -15.91 -11.24 -18.77
CA GLU A 185 -15.08 -11.46 -19.95
C GLU A 185 -13.77 -12.20 -19.61
N SER A 186 -13.47 -13.18 -20.49
CA SER A 186 -12.20 -13.92 -20.63
C SER A 186 -11.71 -14.70 -19.40
N ARG A 187 -11.74 -16.03 -19.52
CA ARG A 187 -11.22 -17.01 -18.53
C ARG A 187 -9.75 -17.38 -18.77
N GLU A 188 -8.93 -16.46 -19.27
CA GLU A 188 -7.52 -16.75 -19.46
C GLU A 188 -6.76 -16.57 -18.15
N ASP A 189 -5.98 -17.56 -17.75
CA ASP A 189 -5.11 -17.45 -16.59
C ASP A 189 -4.05 -16.38 -16.83
N LYS A 190 -4.06 -15.35 -16.00
CA LYS A 190 -3.08 -14.25 -15.99
C LYS A 190 -2.67 -13.96 -14.57
N TYR A 191 -1.39 -13.65 -14.39
CA TYR A 191 -0.80 -13.47 -13.07
C TYR A 191 -0.07 -12.14 -12.95
N VAL A 192 -0.15 -11.56 -11.74
CA VAL A 192 0.65 -10.40 -11.32
C VAL A 192 1.61 -10.85 -10.25
N VAL A 193 2.88 -10.47 -10.39
CA VAL A 193 3.91 -10.73 -9.39
C VAL A 193 4.12 -9.50 -8.55
N PHE A 194 4.10 -9.66 -7.23
CA PHE A 194 4.40 -8.62 -6.26
C PHE A 194 5.67 -8.96 -5.51
N VAL A 195 6.55 -7.99 -5.37
CA VAL A 195 7.75 -8.08 -4.54
C VAL A 195 7.95 -6.79 -3.77
N SER A 196 8.40 -6.85 -2.52
CA SER A 196 8.68 -5.66 -1.71
C SER A 196 9.97 -5.82 -0.92
N GLY A 197 10.60 -4.71 -0.52
CA GLY A 197 11.77 -4.77 0.34
C GLY A 197 12.96 -5.51 -0.30
N LEU A 198 13.32 -5.15 -1.53
CA LEU A 198 14.54 -5.66 -2.19
C LEU A 198 15.79 -5.18 -1.44
N SER A 199 15.73 -3.97 -0.87
CA SER A 199 16.78 -3.33 -0.06
C SER A 199 18.19 -3.43 -0.69
N ILE A 200 18.28 -3.25 -2.02
CA ILE A 200 19.56 -3.32 -2.74
C ILE A 200 20.53 -2.29 -2.17
N GLY A 201 21.74 -2.70 -1.88
CA GLY A 201 22.76 -1.90 -1.20
C GLY A 201 22.83 -2.13 0.31
N SER A 202 21.88 -2.89 0.90
CA SER A 202 21.97 -3.33 2.30
C SER A 202 22.79 -4.60 2.44
N SER A 203 23.26 -4.86 3.66
CA SER A 203 23.99 -6.10 3.99
C SER A 203 23.08 -7.36 3.95
N SER A 204 21.78 -7.19 4.04
CA SER A 204 20.79 -8.27 3.97
C SER A 204 20.36 -8.59 2.54
N SER A 205 20.62 -7.72 1.58
CA SER A 205 20.28 -7.93 0.18
C SER A 205 21.18 -9.00 -0.43
N ASN A 206 20.56 -9.95 -1.12
CA ASN A 206 21.27 -10.94 -1.95
C ASN A 206 20.88 -10.76 -3.43
N PRO A 207 21.74 -10.12 -4.24
CA PRO A 207 21.44 -9.84 -5.64
C PRO A 207 21.11 -11.11 -6.46
N LEU A 208 21.71 -12.26 -6.10
CA LEU A 208 21.45 -13.53 -6.79
C LEU A 208 20.00 -14.00 -6.60
N GLN A 209 19.38 -13.75 -5.43
CA GLN A 209 17.98 -14.12 -5.23
C GLN A 209 17.05 -13.30 -6.13
N PHE A 210 17.34 -12.01 -6.28
CA PHE A 210 16.55 -11.17 -7.18
C PHE A 210 16.81 -11.51 -8.64
N GLN A 211 18.06 -11.83 -9.02
CA GLN A 211 18.38 -12.32 -10.36
C GLN A 211 17.61 -13.61 -10.69
N LEU A 212 17.56 -14.58 -9.76
CA LEU A 212 16.77 -15.81 -9.94
C LEU A 212 15.28 -15.53 -10.14
N LEU A 213 14.71 -14.55 -9.41
CA LEU A 213 13.33 -14.13 -9.63
C LEU A 213 13.15 -13.54 -11.03
N VAL A 214 14.06 -12.67 -11.46
CA VAL A 214 14.03 -12.07 -12.80
C VAL A 214 14.12 -13.16 -13.86
N ASP A 215 15.06 -14.10 -13.74
CA ASP A 215 15.24 -15.19 -14.68
C ASP A 215 14.01 -16.11 -14.76
N HIS A 216 13.35 -16.36 -13.62
CA HIS A 216 12.12 -17.15 -13.58
C HIS A 216 10.95 -16.43 -14.27
N ILE A 217 10.67 -15.17 -13.93
CA ILE A 217 9.53 -14.43 -14.51
C ILE A 217 9.72 -14.06 -15.97
N THR A 218 10.98 -14.05 -16.45
CA THR A 218 11.30 -13.83 -17.86
C THR A 218 11.35 -15.13 -18.65
N GLY A 219 11.27 -16.30 -17.99
CA GLY A 219 11.27 -17.62 -18.61
C GLY A 219 12.64 -18.16 -18.96
N HIS A 220 13.71 -17.61 -18.35
CA HIS A 220 15.07 -18.12 -18.50
C HIS A 220 15.36 -19.34 -17.62
N LEU A 221 14.53 -19.59 -16.64
CA LEU A 221 14.62 -20.75 -15.74
C LEU A 221 13.41 -21.66 -15.89
N GLY A 222 13.63 -22.92 -15.54
CA GLY A 222 12.57 -23.93 -15.49
C GLY A 222 12.43 -24.74 -16.79
N ASP A 223 11.55 -25.73 -16.71
CA ASP A 223 11.16 -26.55 -17.85
C ASP A 223 10.11 -25.86 -18.75
N GLU A 224 9.59 -26.57 -19.75
CA GLU A 224 8.58 -26.02 -20.69
C GLU A 224 7.27 -25.60 -19.99
N GLU A 225 6.87 -26.29 -18.92
CA GLU A 225 5.67 -25.99 -18.15
C GLU A 225 5.87 -24.71 -17.34
N GLU A 226 7.01 -24.57 -16.65
CA GLU A 226 7.36 -23.38 -15.89
C GLU A 226 7.54 -22.13 -16.79
N GLN A 227 8.13 -22.30 -17.97
CA GLN A 227 8.22 -21.24 -18.98
C GLN A 227 6.83 -20.85 -19.50
N GLY A 228 5.91 -21.80 -19.65
CA GLY A 228 4.51 -21.56 -19.98
C GLY A 228 3.84 -20.68 -18.93
N LEU A 229 4.01 -21.00 -17.65
CA LEU A 229 3.50 -20.20 -16.53
C LEU A 229 4.15 -18.81 -16.49
N ALA A 230 5.44 -18.69 -16.77
CA ALA A 230 6.11 -17.39 -16.85
C ALA A 230 5.54 -16.50 -17.97
N ALA A 231 5.07 -17.11 -19.10
CA ALA A 231 4.41 -16.37 -20.18
C ALA A 231 3.02 -15.85 -19.80
N GLU A 232 2.38 -16.41 -18.76
CA GLU A 232 1.11 -15.96 -18.22
C GLU A 232 1.24 -14.80 -17.21
N ILE A 233 2.47 -14.49 -16.76
CA ILE A 233 2.74 -13.33 -15.93
C ILE A 233 2.64 -12.07 -16.79
N VAL A 234 1.67 -11.24 -16.51
CA VAL A 234 1.35 -10.03 -17.30
C VAL A 234 1.86 -8.74 -16.69
N HIS A 235 2.24 -8.76 -15.40
CA HIS A 235 2.67 -7.55 -14.70
C HIS A 235 3.56 -7.87 -13.49
N LEU A 236 4.56 -7.00 -13.24
CA LEU A 236 5.40 -7.03 -12.03
C LEU A 236 5.22 -5.72 -11.26
N VAL A 237 4.98 -5.80 -9.95
CA VAL A 237 4.86 -4.64 -9.06
C VAL A 237 5.91 -4.72 -7.95
N ILE A 238 6.80 -3.73 -7.90
CA ILE A 238 7.77 -3.57 -6.82
C ILE A 238 7.18 -2.61 -5.79
N VAL A 239 6.86 -3.14 -4.59
CA VAL A 239 6.06 -2.46 -3.58
C VAL A 239 6.95 -1.80 -2.52
N GLY A 240 7.78 -0.86 -2.95
CA GLY A 240 8.63 -0.04 -2.09
C GLY A 240 9.82 -0.74 -1.42
N ASN A 241 10.68 0.08 -0.83
CA ASN A 241 11.95 -0.31 -0.22
C ASN A 241 12.85 -1.09 -1.20
N SER A 242 12.95 -0.54 -2.41
CA SER A 242 13.75 -1.13 -3.50
C SER A 242 15.25 -1.02 -3.24
N VAL A 243 15.66 0.10 -2.64
CA VAL A 243 17.07 0.36 -2.30
C VAL A 243 17.21 0.79 -0.85
N GLU A 244 18.40 0.53 -0.30
CA GLU A 244 18.77 1.01 1.02
C GLU A 244 20.11 1.73 0.95
N ILE A 245 20.09 3.02 1.28
CA ILE A 245 21.29 3.84 1.35
C ILE A 245 21.74 3.91 2.80
N SER A 246 22.99 3.56 3.07
CA SER A 246 23.57 3.63 4.41
C SER A 246 23.38 5.04 5.02
N ARG A 247 22.73 5.10 6.18
CA ARG A 247 22.48 6.38 6.90
C ARG A 247 23.74 7.16 7.20
N GLY A 248 24.90 6.50 7.33
CA GLY A 248 26.21 7.16 7.50
C GLY A 248 26.59 8.03 6.31
N LEU A 249 26.14 7.70 5.10
CA LEU A 249 26.37 8.47 3.88
C LEU A 249 25.40 9.66 3.74
N LEU A 250 24.18 9.55 4.30
CA LEU A 250 23.18 10.62 4.23
C LEU A 250 23.44 11.78 5.20
N ASN A 251 24.17 11.53 6.30
CA ASN A 251 24.44 12.55 7.33
C ASN A 251 25.46 13.64 6.93
N GLY A 252 25.89 13.71 5.67
CA GLY A 252 26.50 14.90 5.06
C GLY A 252 27.82 15.39 5.63
N GLN A 253 28.36 14.77 6.65
CA GLN A 253 29.65 15.15 7.22
C GLN A 253 30.77 14.48 6.39
N ASN A 254 31.31 15.24 5.42
CA ASN A 254 32.47 14.89 4.57
C ASN A 254 32.15 13.92 3.40
N LEU A 255 31.25 14.29 2.50
CA LEU A 255 31.12 13.65 1.18
C LEU A 255 32.35 13.99 0.32
N VAL A 256 33.39 13.18 0.39
CA VAL A 256 34.46 13.17 -0.61
C VAL A 256 33.90 12.57 -1.90
N SER A 257 34.39 12.96 -3.07
CA SER A 257 33.90 12.53 -4.40
C SER A 257 33.76 11.01 -4.58
N LYS A 258 34.49 10.20 -3.80
CA LYS A 258 34.38 8.74 -3.76
C LYS A 258 33.06 8.24 -3.09
N ASP A 259 32.45 9.03 -2.24
CA ASP A 259 31.20 8.64 -1.54
C ASP A 259 29.97 8.91 -2.40
N GLN A 260 30.05 9.82 -3.37
CA GLN A 260 28.95 10.06 -4.33
C GLN A 260 28.70 8.84 -5.25
N SER A 261 29.77 8.12 -5.65
CA SER A 261 29.62 6.90 -6.44
C SER A 261 28.90 5.80 -5.64
N ARG A 262 29.17 5.69 -4.34
CA ARG A 262 28.51 4.70 -3.46
C ARG A 262 27.01 4.98 -3.24
N LEU A 263 26.57 6.24 -3.30
CA LEU A 263 25.15 6.60 -3.23
C LEU A 263 24.37 6.15 -4.48
N SER A 264 25.01 6.16 -5.66
CA SER A 264 24.36 5.82 -6.91
C SER A 264 24.46 4.33 -7.28
N GLU A 265 25.34 3.57 -6.60
CA GLU A 265 25.62 2.18 -6.94
C GLU A 265 24.41 1.25 -6.79
N PRO A 266 23.61 1.33 -5.67
CA PRO A 266 22.42 0.50 -5.54
C PRO A 266 21.36 0.75 -6.63
N PHE A 267 21.23 1.99 -7.11
CA PHE A 267 20.30 2.32 -8.20
C PHE A 267 20.78 1.78 -9.53
N LYS A 268 22.08 1.84 -9.79
CA LYS A 268 22.66 1.27 -11.02
C LYS A 268 22.49 -0.24 -11.06
N GLU A 269 22.72 -0.90 -9.92
CA GLU A 269 22.54 -2.34 -9.79
C GLU A 269 21.07 -2.71 -10.02
N LEU A 270 20.13 -2.01 -9.37
CA LEU A 270 18.70 -2.21 -9.59
C LEU A 270 18.32 -1.96 -11.05
N ASP A 271 18.76 -0.86 -11.66
CA ASP A 271 18.43 -0.52 -13.04
C ASP A 271 18.94 -1.58 -14.03
N ILE A 272 20.13 -2.13 -13.82
CA ILE A 272 20.67 -3.24 -14.62
C ILE A 272 19.78 -4.48 -14.51
N LEU A 273 19.35 -4.85 -13.31
CA LEU A 273 18.47 -6.00 -13.08
C LEU A 273 17.09 -5.78 -13.69
N LEU A 274 16.54 -4.57 -13.59
CA LEU A 274 15.25 -4.23 -14.18
C LEU A 274 15.30 -4.21 -15.71
N THR A 275 16.39 -3.76 -16.32
CA THR A 275 16.52 -3.78 -17.78
C THR A 275 16.43 -5.19 -18.36
N GLN A 276 16.81 -6.23 -17.60
CA GLN A 276 16.68 -7.62 -18.02
C GLN A 276 15.21 -8.06 -18.13
N VAL A 277 14.32 -7.50 -17.30
CA VAL A 277 12.86 -7.75 -17.34
C VAL A 277 12.27 -7.26 -18.67
N PHE A 278 12.83 -6.19 -19.25
CA PHE A 278 12.33 -5.59 -20.49
C PHE A 278 13.00 -6.12 -21.74
N SER A 279 14.21 -6.68 -21.60
CA SER A 279 14.99 -7.14 -22.75
C SER A 279 14.50 -8.51 -23.18
N SER A 280 13.78 -8.57 -24.30
CA SER A 280 13.71 -9.81 -25.07
C SER A 280 15.07 -10.00 -25.76
N HIS A 281 16.03 -10.64 -25.10
CA HIS A 281 17.30 -10.92 -25.73
C HIS A 281 17.09 -11.88 -26.90
N HIS A 282 17.35 -11.41 -28.09
CA HIS A 282 17.80 -12.26 -29.20
C HIS A 282 19.22 -12.77 -28.86
N CYS A 283 19.31 -13.69 -27.90
CA CYS A 283 20.48 -14.54 -27.84
C CYS A 283 20.32 -15.62 -28.92
N ASP A 284 21.40 -15.89 -29.66
CA ASP A 284 21.50 -17.00 -30.61
C ASP A 284 21.33 -18.40 -29.96
N ASP A 285 21.00 -18.45 -28.68
CA ASP A 285 20.68 -19.67 -27.93
C ASP A 285 19.27 -20.14 -28.27
N GLN A 286 19.21 -21.28 -28.96
CA GLN A 286 18.01 -21.94 -29.50
C GLN A 286 16.96 -22.35 -28.48
N HIS A 287 17.02 -21.88 -27.22
CA HIS A 287 16.13 -22.28 -26.11
C HIS A 287 15.23 -21.17 -25.59
N PHE A 288 15.33 -19.95 -26.11
CA PHE A 288 14.54 -18.82 -25.55
C PHE A 288 13.18 -18.69 -26.24
N LYS A 289 12.09 -18.94 -25.49
CA LYS A 289 10.74 -19.11 -26.04
C LYS A 289 9.79 -17.94 -25.79
N ILE A 290 10.05 -17.02 -24.85
CA ILE A 290 9.08 -15.95 -24.51
C ILE A 290 9.43 -14.65 -25.23
N ALA A 291 8.57 -14.25 -26.17
CA ALA A 291 8.69 -12.97 -26.89
C ALA A 291 7.75 -11.96 -26.23
N ALA A 292 8.24 -11.00 -25.52
CA ALA A 292 7.70 -9.71 -25.12
C ALA A 292 8.21 -9.26 -23.74
N SER A 293 8.41 -7.96 -23.56
CA SER A 293 8.79 -7.37 -22.27
C SER A 293 7.65 -7.48 -21.27
N LEU A 294 7.98 -7.70 -19.99
CA LEU A 294 7.03 -7.70 -18.90
C LEU A 294 6.83 -6.26 -18.40
N PRO A 295 5.59 -5.71 -18.38
CA PRO A 295 5.32 -4.42 -17.75
C PRO A 295 5.64 -4.41 -16.27
N LEU A 296 6.23 -3.30 -15.78
CA LEU A 296 6.71 -3.16 -14.42
C LEU A 296 6.33 -1.81 -13.83
N ASP A 297 5.74 -1.86 -12.63
CA ASP A 297 5.46 -0.71 -11.78
C ASP A 297 6.39 -0.72 -10.57
N ILE A 298 7.02 0.43 -10.26
CA ILE A 298 7.85 0.59 -9.07
C ILE A 298 7.25 1.69 -8.18
N MET A 299 6.91 1.32 -6.94
CA MET A 299 6.43 2.23 -5.91
C MET A 299 7.58 2.65 -4.99
N PRO A 300 7.59 3.88 -4.45
CA PRO A 300 8.52 4.24 -3.38
C PRO A 300 8.13 3.63 -2.03
N GLY A 301 9.10 3.41 -1.18
CA GLY A 301 8.94 3.02 0.21
C GLY A 301 9.71 3.93 1.17
N SER A 302 9.79 3.54 2.43
CA SER A 302 10.41 4.37 3.49
C SER A 302 11.92 4.54 3.34
N SER A 303 12.62 3.60 2.67
CA SER A 303 14.07 3.65 2.42
C SER A 303 14.43 4.26 1.07
N ASP A 304 13.47 4.38 0.16
CA ASP A 304 13.69 4.89 -1.18
C ASP A 304 13.80 6.43 -1.19
N PRO A 305 14.51 7.04 -2.18
CA PRO A 305 14.71 8.49 -2.28
C PRO A 305 13.47 9.19 -2.86
N ALA A 306 12.37 9.11 -2.12
CA ALA A 306 11.14 9.85 -2.36
C ALA A 306 10.89 10.84 -1.23
N ASN A 307 9.81 11.63 -1.32
CA ASN A 307 9.37 12.46 -0.21
C ASN A 307 8.97 11.58 0.99
N PHE A 308 9.26 12.07 2.19
CA PHE A 308 9.00 11.32 3.43
C PHE A 308 7.50 11.18 3.75
N ALA A 309 6.74 12.25 3.52
CA ALA A 309 5.30 12.29 3.83
C ALA A 309 4.48 11.59 2.75
N LEU A 310 3.38 10.92 3.16
CA LEU A 310 2.42 10.34 2.23
C LEU A 310 1.50 11.42 1.59
N PRO A 311 1.03 11.24 0.37
CA PRO A 311 1.45 10.24 -0.60
C PRO A 311 2.90 10.45 -1.04
N GLN A 312 3.67 9.35 -1.11
CA GLN A 312 4.98 9.45 -1.73
C GLN A 312 4.84 9.59 -3.23
N GLN A 313 5.63 10.47 -3.80
CA GLN A 313 5.61 10.73 -5.24
C GLN A 313 6.52 9.75 -5.99
N PRO A 314 6.28 9.53 -7.28
CA PRO A 314 7.05 8.60 -8.09
C PRO A 314 8.55 8.83 -7.98
N LEU A 315 9.33 7.74 -7.93
CA LEU A 315 10.78 7.81 -8.02
C LEU A 315 11.22 8.49 -9.31
N ASN A 316 12.23 9.35 -9.22
CA ASN A 316 12.66 10.10 -10.39
C ASN A 316 13.25 9.16 -11.47
N ARG A 317 12.78 9.27 -12.70
CA ARG A 317 13.24 8.45 -13.84
C ARG A 317 14.75 8.53 -14.10
N CYS A 318 15.41 9.62 -13.69
CA CYS A 318 16.86 9.75 -13.79
C CYS A 318 17.63 8.72 -12.94
N LEU A 319 16.98 8.09 -11.96
CA LEU A 319 17.57 7.01 -11.16
C LEU A 319 17.67 5.70 -11.98
N PHE A 320 16.88 5.56 -13.03
CA PHE A 320 16.73 4.36 -13.87
C PHE A 320 16.97 4.67 -15.34
N PRO A 321 18.19 5.12 -15.74
CA PRO A 321 18.45 5.55 -17.11
C PRO A 321 18.27 4.42 -18.15
N GLY A 322 18.49 3.17 -17.78
CA GLY A 322 18.27 2.01 -18.63
C GLY A 322 16.79 1.66 -18.75
N SER A 323 16.14 1.41 -17.62
CA SER A 323 14.74 0.98 -17.56
C SER A 323 13.78 2.08 -18.05
N ALA A 324 14.10 3.36 -17.81
CA ALA A 324 13.27 4.49 -18.23
C ALA A 324 13.15 4.65 -19.76
N THR A 325 13.95 3.95 -20.55
CA THR A 325 13.80 3.93 -22.01
C THR A 325 12.61 3.08 -22.48
N TYR A 326 12.12 2.18 -21.64
CA TYR A 326 10.99 1.31 -21.95
C TYR A 326 9.66 1.94 -21.53
N ASN A 327 8.66 1.88 -22.42
CA ASN A 327 7.31 2.39 -22.14
C ASN A 327 6.56 1.54 -21.11
N THR A 328 7.01 0.30 -20.91
CA THR A 328 6.45 -0.64 -19.94
C THR A 328 7.00 -0.46 -18.53
N PHE A 329 8.00 0.41 -18.33
CA PHE A 329 8.49 0.83 -17.02
C PHE A 329 7.73 2.04 -16.51
N ARG A 330 7.09 1.92 -15.34
CA ARG A 330 6.35 2.99 -14.69
C ARG A 330 6.85 3.20 -13.26
N SER A 331 7.12 4.44 -12.92
CA SER A 331 7.34 4.85 -11.55
C SER A 331 6.03 5.40 -11.00
N CYS A 332 5.51 4.81 -9.93
CA CYS A 332 4.18 5.04 -9.38
C CYS A 332 4.24 5.75 -8.03
N THR A 333 3.10 6.20 -7.53
CA THR A 333 2.96 6.80 -6.21
C THR A 333 2.92 5.71 -5.11
N ASN A 334 2.95 6.13 -3.85
CA ASN A 334 2.59 5.31 -2.71
C ASN A 334 1.62 6.13 -1.81
N PRO A 335 0.34 5.76 -1.71
CA PRO A 335 -0.32 4.56 -2.26
C PRO A 335 -0.31 4.48 -3.79
N HIS A 336 -0.58 3.26 -4.31
CA HIS A 336 -0.71 2.98 -5.73
C HIS A 336 -2.05 2.28 -6.02
N CYS A 337 -2.76 2.79 -7.04
CA CYS A 337 -4.03 2.23 -7.50
C CYS A 337 -4.01 2.05 -9.01
N PHE A 338 -4.36 0.86 -9.48
CA PHE A 338 -4.41 0.57 -10.91
C PHE A 338 -5.45 -0.52 -11.23
N GLU A 339 -5.81 -0.62 -12.49
CA GLU A 339 -6.65 -1.72 -13.01
C GLU A 339 -5.89 -2.53 -14.07
N LEU A 340 -6.04 -3.85 -14.00
CA LEU A 340 -5.62 -4.80 -15.02
C LEU A 340 -6.86 -5.60 -15.46
N ASP A 341 -7.22 -5.51 -16.73
CA ASP A 341 -8.41 -6.19 -17.28
C ASP A 341 -9.66 -5.99 -16.40
N SER A 342 -9.88 -4.74 -15.96
CA SER A 342 -10.98 -4.33 -15.07
C SER A 342 -10.92 -4.87 -13.63
N ILE A 343 -9.82 -5.52 -13.21
CA ILE A 343 -9.57 -5.90 -11.83
C ILE A 343 -8.81 -4.75 -11.15
N ARG A 344 -9.36 -4.23 -10.06
CA ARG A 344 -8.79 -3.10 -9.33
C ARG A 344 -7.85 -3.54 -8.23
N PHE A 345 -6.63 -3.05 -8.30
CA PHE A 345 -5.58 -3.22 -7.30
C PHE A 345 -5.37 -1.90 -6.56
N LEU A 346 -5.31 -1.98 -5.24
CA LEU A 346 -4.97 -0.85 -4.37
C LEU A 346 -3.93 -1.31 -3.35
N GLY A 347 -2.90 -0.54 -3.13
CA GLY A 347 -1.92 -0.94 -2.13
C GLY A 347 -1.00 0.16 -1.65
N THR A 348 -0.22 -0.19 -0.64
CA THR A 348 0.76 0.68 0.01
C THR A 348 2.06 -0.06 0.25
N SER A 349 3.15 0.68 0.42
CA SER A 349 4.45 0.08 0.76
C SER A 349 4.59 -0.25 2.26
N GLY A 350 3.56 -0.04 3.09
CA GLY A 350 3.48 -0.55 4.47
C GLY A 350 3.55 0.48 5.58
N GLN A 351 3.99 1.73 5.34
CA GLN A 351 4.17 2.74 6.40
C GLN A 351 2.89 3.01 7.20
N ASN A 352 1.73 3.00 6.56
CA ASN A 352 0.44 3.16 7.18
C ASN A 352 0.11 2.02 8.15
N LEU A 353 0.43 0.80 7.76
CA LEU A 353 0.20 -0.39 8.59
C LEU A 353 1.18 -0.43 9.77
N ASP A 354 2.45 -0.10 9.52
CA ASP A 354 3.47 0.00 10.57
C ASP A 354 3.10 1.06 11.61
N ASP A 355 2.47 2.16 11.18
CA ASP A 355 2.00 3.18 12.10
C ASP A 355 0.80 2.69 12.91
N LEU A 356 -0.20 2.07 12.29
CA LEU A 356 -1.36 1.48 12.97
C LEU A 356 -0.96 0.49 14.06
N THR A 357 0.07 -0.33 13.83
CA THR A 357 0.55 -1.32 14.82
C THR A 357 1.17 -0.69 16.05
N LYS A 358 1.65 0.55 15.98
CA LYS A 358 2.19 1.28 17.13
C LYS A 358 1.09 1.82 18.04
N TYR A 359 -0.09 2.08 17.48
CA TYR A 359 -1.16 2.80 18.17
C TYR A 359 -2.44 1.99 18.35
N SER A 360 -2.48 0.73 17.92
CA SER A 360 -3.61 -0.17 18.12
C SER A 360 -3.18 -1.63 18.13
N GLU A 361 -4.09 -2.53 18.46
CA GLU A 361 -3.87 -3.96 18.55
C GLU A 361 -4.78 -4.71 17.58
N ALA A 362 -4.25 -5.80 17.00
CA ALA A 362 -5.00 -6.74 16.17
C ALA A 362 -4.43 -8.15 16.34
N LYS A 363 -5.14 -9.15 15.89
CA LYS A 363 -4.67 -10.55 15.93
C LYS A 363 -3.54 -10.79 14.94
N ASP A 364 -3.70 -10.22 13.75
CA ASP A 364 -2.75 -10.32 12.65
C ASP A 364 -2.74 -9.01 11.81
N LYS A 365 -1.85 -8.95 10.84
CA LYS A 365 -1.74 -7.78 9.96
C LYS A 365 -2.94 -7.61 9.04
N LEU A 366 -3.62 -8.69 8.68
CA LEU A 366 -4.81 -8.66 7.84
C LEU A 366 -6.01 -8.01 8.53
N ASP A 367 -6.11 -8.10 9.86
CA ASP A 367 -7.15 -7.39 10.62
C ASP A 367 -6.99 -5.86 10.51
N PHE A 368 -5.75 -5.34 10.46
CA PHE A 368 -5.52 -3.92 10.22
C PHE A 368 -5.97 -3.51 8.80
N LEU A 369 -5.66 -4.33 7.79
CA LEU A 369 -6.12 -4.09 6.41
C LEU A 369 -7.65 -4.09 6.33
N GLU A 370 -8.31 -5.05 6.96
CA GLU A 370 -9.77 -5.11 7.01
C GLU A 370 -10.34 -3.84 7.67
N ARG A 371 -9.77 -3.38 8.79
CA ARG A 371 -10.21 -2.16 9.49
C ARG A 371 -10.08 -0.92 8.61
N THR A 372 -8.94 -0.74 7.90
CA THR A 372 -8.76 0.41 7.00
C THR A 372 -9.80 0.43 5.89
N LEU A 373 -10.20 -0.73 5.35
CA LEU A 373 -11.29 -0.83 4.39
C LEU A 373 -12.65 -0.49 5.01
N ARG A 374 -12.96 -0.99 6.21
CA ARG A 374 -14.21 -0.71 6.92
C ARG A 374 -14.32 0.76 7.35
N TRP A 375 -13.21 1.38 7.73
CA TRP A 375 -13.14 2.82 8.02
C TRP A 375 -13.06 3.66 6.75
N ARG A 376 -12.93 3.03 5.59
CA ARG A 376 -12.73 3.65 4.26
C ARG A 376 -11.57 4.63 4.24
N HIS A 377 -10.47 4.29 4.92
CA HIS A 377 -9.32 5.17 5.00
C HIS A 377 -7.99 4.42 5.05
N LEU A 378 -7.12 4.61 4.04
CA LEU A 378 -5.81 3.95 3.92
C LEU A 378 -4.86 4.27 5.08
N ALA A 379 -4.88 5.51 5.57
CA ALA A 379 -3.94 6.02 6.56
C ALA A 379 -4.66 6.91 7.61
N PRO A 380 -5.55 6.35 8.46
CA PRO A 380 -6.36 7.16 9.36
C PRO A 380 -5.54 7.96 10.37
N THR A 381 -4.37 7.48 10.76
CA THR A 381 -3.45 8.15 11.69
C THR A 381 -2.73 9.36 11.09
N ALA A 382 -2.80 9.56 9.76
CA ALA A 382 -2.31 10.78 9.12
C ALA A 382 -3.30 11.94 9.34
N PRO A 383 -2.83 13.15 9.64
CA PRO A 383 -1.46 13.61 9.86
C PRO A 383 -0.97 13.48 11.30
N ASN A 384 -1.71 12.87 12.21
CA ASN A 384 -1.44 12.90 13.67
C ASN A 384 -0.12 12.25 14.07
N THR A 385 0.16 11.04 13.55
CA THR A 385 1.37 10.26 13.84
C THR A 385 2.11 9.88 12.56
N LEU A 386 1.38 9.71 11.46
CA LEU A 386 1.94 9.44 10.15
C LEU A 386 2.00 10.72 9.33
N GLY A 387 3.19 11.11 8.88
CA GLY A 387 3.38 12.32 8.07
C GLY A 387 2.63 12.24 6.73
N CYS A 388 1.89 13.30 6.40
CA CYS A 388 1.25 13.43 5.10
C CYS A 388 1.37 14.85 4.54
N TYR A 389 1.14 14.99 3.22
CA TYR A 389 1.04 16.30 2.60
C TYR A 389 -0.24 17.02 3.08
N PRO A 390 -0.21 18.32 3.40
CA PRO A 390 -1.35 19.08 3.92
C PRO A 390 -2.33 19.47 2.80
N PHE A 391 -3.11 18.52 2.30
CA PHE A 391 -4.17 18.80 1.35
C PHE A 391 -5.23 19.73 1.96
N THR A 392 -5.79 20.61 1.15
CA THR A 392 -6.74 21.65 1.60
C THR A 392 -8.17 21.36 1.20
N ASP A 393 -8.35 20.65 0.10
CA ASP A 393 -9.61 20.44 -0.60
C ASP A 393 -10.11 18.98 -0.53
N ARG A 394 -9.22 18.05 -0.23
CA ARG A 394 -9.52 16.62 -0.22
C ARG A 394 -8.67 15.85 0.79
N ASP A 395 -9.07 14.62 1.06
CA ASP A 395 -8.24 13.60 1.70
C ASP A 395 -8.03 12.44 0.71
N PRO A 396 -6.83 12.31 0.12
CA PRO A 396 -6.58 11.31 -0.91
C PRO A 396 -6.56 9.88 -0.38
N PHE A 397 -6.56 9.71 0.94
CA PHE A 397 -6.52 8.38 1.59
C PHE A 397 -7.90 7.77 1.79
N LEU A 398 -8.99 8.50 1.46
CA LEU A 398 -10.34 7.95 1.49
C LEU A 398 -10.51 6.91 0.38
N ILE A 399 -11.20 5.81 0.72
CA ILE A 399 -11.46 4.70 -0.19
C ILE A 399 -12.93 4.78 -0.64
N ASP A 400 -13.17 5.31 -1.82
CA ASP A 400 -14.51 5.51 -2.36
C ASP A 400 -15.06 4.28 -3.07
N SER A 401 -14.18 3.43 -3.59
CA SER A 401 -14.53 2.20 -4.32
C SER A 401 -13.73 1.01 -3.80
N CYS A 402 -14.42 -0.11 -3.62
CA CYS A 402 -13.81 -1.34 -3.12
C CYS A 402 -12.82 -1.92 -4.13
N PRO A 403 -11.54 -2.12 -3.79
CA PRO A 403 -10.61 -2.83 -4.65
C PRO A 403 -10.94 -4.32 -4.68
N ASP A 404 -10.51 -5.01 -5.74
CA ASP A 404 -10.57 -6.46 -5.82
C ASP A 404 -9.40 -7.11 -5.08
N VAL A 405 -8.25 -6.47 -5.16
CA VAL A 405 -7.02 -6.85 -4.45
C VAL A 405 -6.51 -5.66 -3.65
N TYR A 406 -6.37 -5.85 -2.34
CA TYR A 406 -5.78 -4.87 -1.45
C TYR A 406 -4.48 -5.43 -0.87
N PHE A 407 -3.35 -4.83 -1.25
CA PHE A 407 -2.02 -5.31 -0.90
C PHE A 407 -1.23 -4.33 -0.04
N VAL A 408 -0.36 -4.86 0.80
CA VAL A 408 0.58 -4.08 1.60
C VAL A 408 1.97 -4.71 1.54
N GLY A 409 2.98 -3.90 1.22
CA GLY A 409 4.38 -4.32 1.13
C GLY A 409 5.12 -4.29 2.47
N ASN A 410 6.34 -4.78 2.45
CA ASN A 410 7.33 -4.70 3.53
C ASN A 410 6.89 -5.34 4.85
N GLN A 411 6.08 -6.40 4.78
CA GLN A 411 5.63 -7.14 5.94
C GLN A 411 6.65 -8.22 6.34
N GLU A 412 6.49 -8.78 7.56
CA GLU A 412 7.40 -9.82 8.09
C GLU A 412 7.19 -11.17 7.40
N LYS A 413 5.95 -11.46 7.00
CA LYS A 413 5.55 -12.73 6.36
C LYS A 413 4.45 -12.54 5.34
N TYR A 414 4.33 -13.52 4.45
CA TYR A 414 3.19 -13.62 3.56
C TYR A 414 1.93 -14.02 4.34
N GLU A 415 0.87 -13.26 4.19
CA GLU A 415 -0.46 -13.58 4.70
C GLU A 415 -1.50 -13.16 3.66
N THR A 416 -2.58 -13.93 3.55
CA THR A 416 -3.70 -13.58 2.66
C THR A 416 -5.03 -13.99 3.26
N ARG A 417 -6.09 -13.22 2.93
CA ARG A 417 -7.46 -13.49 3.35
C ARG A 417 -8.42 -12.98 2.28
N LEU A 418 -9.48 -13.74 2.00
CA LEU A 418 -10.60 -13.24 1.23
C LEU A 418 -11.63 -12.63 2.17
N LEU A 419 -11.83 -11.33 2.05
CA LEU A 419 -12.84 -10.58 2.79
C LEU A 419 -14.14 -10.57 1.98
N LYS A 420 -15.25 -10.96 2.64
CA LYS A 420 -16.60 -10.90 2.06
C LYS A 420 -17.39 -9.78 2.73
N GLY A 421 -17.88 -8.84 1.93
CA GLY A 421 -18.75 -7.77 2.40
C GLY A 421 -20.23 -8.20 2.48
N LEU A 422 -21.02 -7.38 3.20
CA LEU A 422 -22.45 -7.63 3.38
C LEU A 422 -23.27 -7.45 2.09
N GLU A 423 -22.80 -6.63 1.19
CA GLU A 423 -23.43 -6.33 -0.11
C GLU A 423 -22.80 -7.13 -1.26
N GLY A 424 -22.07 -8.22 -0.94
CA GLY A 424 -21.46 -9.09 -1.92
C GLY A 424 -20.06 -8.70 -2.37
N GLN A 425 -19.46 -7.66 -1.77
CA GLN A 425 -18.07 -7.30 -2.06
C GLN A 425 -17.11 -8.45 -1.76
N LEU A 426 -16.12 -8.63 -2.64
CA LEU A 426 -15.07 -9.63 -2.49
C LEU A 426 -13.71 -8.96 -2.64
N VAL A 427 -12.91 -8.96 -1.57
CA VAL A 427 -11.58 -8.35 -1.56
C VAL A 427 -10.54 -9.36 -1.14
N ARG A 428 -9.53 -9.56 -1.97
CA ARG A 428 -8.33 -10.33 -1.59
C ARG A 428 -7.35 -9.41 -0.85
N LEU A 429 -7.20 -9.62 0.46
CA LEU A 429 -6.20 -8.95 1.29
C LEU A 429 -4.87 -9.68 1.18
N ILE A 430 -3.75 -8.96 0.99
CA ILE A 430 -2.43 -9.55 0.81
C ILE A 430 -1.37 -8.77 1.57
N CYS A 431 -0.62 -9.45 2.44
CA CYS A 431 0.63 -8.98 3.02
C CYS A 431 1.81 -9.54 2.24
N ILE A 432 2.64 -8.66 1.67
CA ILE A 432 3.81 -9.02 0.85
C ILE A 432 5.06 -8.88 1.75
N PRO A 433 5.81 -9.97 1.97
CA PRO A 433 6.96 -9.93 2.86
C PRO A 433 8.17 -9.22 2.24
N ARG A 434 9.11 -8.80 3.09
CA ARG A 434 10.40 -8.25 2.62
C ARG A 434 11.19 -9.34 1.91
N PHE A 435 11.46 -9.13 0.63
CA PHE A 435 12.16 -10.09 -0.21
C PHE A 435 13.60 -10.36 0.26
N CYS A 436 14.32 -9.31 0.68
CA CYS A 436 15.70 -9.45 1.17
C CYS A 436 15.82 -10.33 2.43
N GLU A 437 14.73 -10.49 3.20
CA GLU A 437 14.70 -11.32 4.41
C GLU A 437 14.16 -12.73 4.12
N THR A 438 13.18 -12.84 3.22
CA THR A 438 12.39 -14.07 3.04
C THR A 438 12.64 -14.78 1.72
N GLY A 439 13.13 -14.08 0.69
CA GLY A 439 13.24 -14.60 -0.68
C GLY A 439 11.88 -14.89 -1.36
N VAL A 440 10.77 -14.35 -0.81
CA VAL A 440 9.41 -14.64 -1.28
C VAL A 440 8.87 -13.51 -2.15
N ALA A 441 8.48 -13.84 -3.38
CA ALA A 441 7.61 -13.04 -4.23
C ALA A 441 6.19 -13.63 -4.21
N VAL A 442 5.17 -12.77 -4.34
CA VAL A 442 3.76 -13.18 -4.26
C VAL A 442 3.16 -13.14 -5.65
N VAL A 443 2.59 -14.26 -6.10
CA VAL A 443 1.91 -14.38 -7.38
C VAL A 443 0.41 -14.37 -7.15
N VAL A 444 -0.32 -13.49 -7.85
CA VAL A 444 -1.75 -13.30 -7.72
C VAL A 444 -2.41 -13.54 -9.07
N SER A 445 -3.38 -14.47 -9.12
CA SER A 445 -4.21 -14.65 -10.30
C SER A 445 -5.15 -13.46 -10.48
N VAL A 446 -5.22 -12.92 -11.69
CA VAL A 446 -6.11 -11.81 -12.04
C VAL A 446 -7.57 -12.24 -12.07
N PHE A 447 -7.86 -13.49 -12.46
CA PHE A 447 -9.24 -13.97 -12.66
C PHE A 447 -9.73 -14.93 -11.58
N HIS A 448 -8.84 -15.70 -10.96
CA HIS A 448 -9.20 -16.58 -9.87
C HIS A 448 -9.03 -15.85 -8.53
N LEU A 449 -10.00 -14.99 -8.20
CA LEU A 449 -10.23 -14.54 -6.82
C LEU A 449 -11.33 -15.42 -6.22
N PRO A 450 -11.08 -16.75 -6.03
CA PRO A 450 -12.12 -17.67 -5.63
C PRO A 450 -12.62 -17.35 -4.24
N GLY A 451 -13.90 -17.54 -4.08
CA GLY A 451 -14.53 -17.55 -2.78
C GLY A 451 -14.04 -18.71 -1.91
#